data_94f501105d2b3c23ccb0f9a94f4817ef
#
_entry.id   94f501105d2b3c23ccb0f9a94f4817ef
#
_cell.length_a   1.000
_cell.length_b   1.000
_cell.length_c   1.000
_cell.angle_alpha   90.00
_cell.angle_beta   90.00
_cell.angle_gamma   90.00
#
_symmetry.space_group_name_H-M   'P 1'
#
loop_
_entity.id
_entity.type
_entity.pdbx_description
1 polymer ?
#
loop_
_entity_poly.entity_id
_entity_poly.type
_entity_poly.pdbx_seq_one_letter_code
_entity_poly.pdbx_strand_id
1 'polypeptide(L)'
;MRVVQVSPYDLARHGGVQQHLLSLAAELRRRGHEVLIVGPGAAAPGSGQDLRMGRMKLVSLAGTSFELCLASAAEMQALAARLAAWKPDVIHYHAIWVPFLPWQIFRQMRTASVATFHDTPPPGRKGAYLRATFKVMSWFLLRRLDGAIAVSPTPLAHLRPGRHGTRPVVLPPATDLSEFFALKKAAVTEQQTVLFVGRLEPRKGIQVLVEAWALIAGGRIPLPDGLKMPRLIVAGSGELGALVADAARRLGSDVLQHVPAPDRAQHLRLLSEASLAASPSIYGESFGIVVVEALASGTPVIAAANAGYAHVLTGRGRDLLVEPGDAAALARKFVELLASTEKREALAQWGREHARQFDISALAAEFETVYRAAIASHSRSKSEGAGSQL
;
A
#
# COMPACT_ATOMS: atom_id res chain seq x y z
N MET A 1 4.57 -12.71 -22.04
CA MET A 1 5.64 -11.70 -21.92
C MET A 1 6.60 -12.13 -20.83
N ARG A 2 7.87 -11.75 -20.97
CA ARG A 2 8.89 -11.86 -19.93
C ARG A 2 9.01 -10.54 -19.19
N VAL A 3 8.57 -10.51 -17.96
CA VAL A 3 8.45 -9.30 -17.14
C VAL A 3 9.47 -9.35 -16.01
N VAL A 4 10.30 -8.32 -15.87
CA VAL A 4 11.15 -8.12 -14.68
C VAL A 4 10.44 -7.16 -13.74
N GLN A 5 10.25 -7.56 -12.47
CA GLN A 5 9.74 -6.69 -11.40
C GLN A 5 10.92 -6.25 -10.52
N VAL A 6 11.17 -4.96 -10.40
CA VAL A 6 12.26 -4.43 -9.59
C VAL A 6 11.73 -3.85 -8.30
N SER A 7 12.11 -4.43 -7.16
CA SER A 7 11.80 -3.95 -5.81
C SER A 7 12.93 -3.08 -5.27
N PRO A 8 12.65 -1.89 -4.71
CA PRO A 8 13.65 -1.15 -3.95
C PRO A 8 13.80 -1.68 -2.52
N TYR A 9 12.86 -2.50 -2.04
CA TYR A 9 12.74 -2.96 -0.65
C TYR A 9 12.87 -4.47 -0.54
N ASP A 10 13.31 -4.93 0.64
CA ASP A 10 13.33 -6.36 0.96
C ASP A 10 11.92 -6.94 0.96
N LEU A 11 11.71 -7.98 0.17
CA LEU A 11 10.40 -8.62 0.04
C LEU A 11 10.03 -9.51 1.25
N ALA A 12 10.99 -9.82 2.12
CA ALA A 12 10.71 -10.49 3.39
C ALA A 12 10.01 -9.58 4.41
N ARG A 13 10.05 -8.25 4.19
CA ARG A 13 9.39 -7.29 5.07
C ARG A 13 8.00 -6.96 4.55
N HIS A 14 7.03 -6.88 5.46
CA HIS A 14 5.67 -6.52 5.12
C HIS A 14 5.56 -5.02 4.79
N GLY A 15 4.93 -4.71 3.65
CA GLY A 15 4.68 -3.35 3.21
C GLY A 15 3.82 -3.31 1.94
N GLY A 16 3.12 -2.19 1.72
CA GLY A 16 2.19 -2.07 0.60
C GLY A 16 2.86 -2.19 -0.77
N VAL A 17 4.11 -1.72 -0.92
CA VAL A 17 4.87 -1.86 -2.19
C VAL A 17 5.24 -3.32 -2.45
N GLN A 18 5.68 -4.04 -1.41
CA GLN A 18 6.02 -5.46 -1.51
C GLN A 18 4.78 -6.29 -1.82
N GLN A 19 3.67 -6.04 -1.13
CA GLN A 19 2.39 -6.72 -1.37
C GLN A 19 1.92 -6.50 -2.81
N HIS A 20 1.93 -5.25 -3.29
CA HIS A 20 1.60 -4.92 -4.68
C HIS A 20 2.47 -5.71 -5.68
N LEU A 21 3.80 -5.67 -5.50
CA LEU A 21 4.73 -6.36 -6.40
C LEU A 21 4.49 -7.87 -6.42
N LEU A 22 4.36 -8.48 -5.24
CA LEU A 22 4.18 -9.94 -5.10
C LEU A 22 2.84 -10.39 -5.67
N SER A 23 1.75 -9.67 -5.39
CA SER A 23 0.42 -9.98 -5.93
C SER A 23 0.40 -9.85 -7.45
N LEU A 24 1.00 -8.78 -7.99
CA LEU A 24 1.10 -8.59 -9.43
C LEU A 24 1.94 -9.68 -10.09
N ALA A 25 3.08 -10.04 -9.52
CA ALA A 25 3.93 -11.10 -10.05
C ALA A 25 3.23 -12.47 -10.05
N ALA A 26 2.52 -12.79 -8.97
CA ALA A 26 1.76 -14.04 -8.86
C ALA A 26 0.64 -14.10 -9.92
N GLU A 27 -0.13 -13.04 -10.07
CA GLU A 27 -1.23 -12.99 -11.03
C GLU A 27 -0.72 -13.04 -12.48
N LEU A 28 0.34 -12.31 -12.81
CA LEU A 28 0.96 -12.38 -14.13
C LEU A 28 1.46 -13.81 -14.47
N ARG A 29 2.06 -14.52 -13.50
CA ARG A 29 2.46 -15.92 -13.67
C ARG A 29 1.24 -16.82 -13.91
N ARG A 30 0.15 -16.63 -13.14
CA ARG A 30 -1.11 -17.35 -13.32
C ARG A 30 -1.72 -17.14 -14.70
N ARG A 31 -1.50 -15.95 -15.29
CA ARG A 31 -1.94 -15.59 -16.66
C ARG A 31 -0.98 -16.04 -17.76
N GLY A 32 0.04 -16.84 -17.43
CA GLY A 32 0.99 -17.42 -18.38
C GLY A 32 2.15 -16.53 -18.77
N HIS A 33 2.46 -15.49 -18.00
CA HIS A 33 3.67 -14.69 -18.20
C HIS A 33 4.84 -15.27 -17.40
N GLU A 34 6.07 -15.12 -17.93
CA GLU A 34 7.29 -15.39 -17.20
C GLU A 34 7.66 -14.14 -16.39
N VAL A 35 7.80 -14.27 -15.06
CA VAL A 35 8.09 -13.12 -14.18
C VAL A 35 9.33 -13.41 -13.35
N LEU A 36 10.30 -12.51 -13.44
CA LEU A 36 11.52 -12.48 -12.65
C LEU A 36 11.45 -11.30 -11.67
N ILE A 37 11.69 -11.54 -10.39
CA ILE A 37 11.76 -10.48 -9.39
C ILE A 37 13.22 -10.18 -9.05
N VAL A 38 13.59 -8.90 -9.09
CA VAL A 38 14.91 -8.39 -8.71
C VAL A 38 14.75 -7.45 -7.52
N GLY A 39 15.49 -7.68 -6.44
CA GLY A 39 15.42 -6.83 -5.26
C GLY A 39 16.44 -7.19 -4.20
N PRO A 40 16.51 -6.40 -3.10
CA PRO A 40 17.38 -6.69 -1.97
C PRO A 40 16.91 -7.88 -1.14
N GLY A 41 17.76 -8.31 -0.19
CA GLY A 41 17.45 -9.32 0.80
C GLY A 41 17.86 -10.73 0.41
N ALA A 42 17.48 -11.72 1.22
CA ALA A 42 17.72 -13.13 0.96
C ALA A 42 16.66 -13.70 0.01
N ALA A 43 17.02 -14.67 -0.82
CA ALA A 43 16.05 -15.40 -1.63
C ALA A 43 15.08 -16.19 -0.73
N ALA A 44 13.78 -16.09 -1.01
CA ALA A 44 12.81 -16.93 -0.30
C ALA A 44 13.00 -18.40 -0.71
N PRO A 45 12.82 -19.37 0.21
CA PRO A 45 12.81 -20.78 -0.15
C PRO A 45 11.82 -21.06 -1.28
N GLY A 46 12.27 -21.74 -2.33
CA GLY A 46 11.42 -22.06 -3.49
C GLY A 46 11.29 -20.98 -4.58
N SER A 47 11.87 -19.81 -4.43
CA SER A 47 11.85 -18.72 -5.42
C SER A 47 12.95 -18.85 -6.48
N GLY A 48 13.10 -20.01 -7.11
CA GLY A 48 14.20 -20.31 -8.04
C GLY A 48 14.42 -19.35 -9.22
N GLN A 49 13.56 -18.36 -9.40
CA GLN A 49 13.68 -17.34 -10.45
C GLN A 49 14.01 -15.95 -9.91
N ASP A 50 13.88 -15.72 -8.60
CA ASP A 50 14.10 -14.39 -8.03
C ASP A 50 15.60 -14.10 -7.83
N LEU A 51 16.03 -12.91 -8.21
CA LEU A 51 17.40 -12.45 -8.03
C LEU A 51 17.49 -11.50 -6.84
N ARG A 52 18.29 -11.88 -5.85
CA ARG A 52 18.57 -11.05 -4.68
C ARG A 52 19.95 -10.45 -4.79
N MET A 53 20.05 -9.15 -4.58
CA MET A 53 21.30 -8.43 -4.77
C MET A 53 21.37 -7.15 -3.94
N GLY A 54 22.59 -6.69 -3.74
CA GLY A 54 22.89 -5.42 -3.08
C GLY A 54 22.93 -5.50 -1.55
N ARG A 55 23.60 -4.50 -0.97
CA ARG A 55 23.68 -4.29 0.47
C ARG A 55 22.65 -3.27 0.90
N MET A 56 21.84 -3.62 1.89
CA MET A 56 20.81 -2.75 2.45
C MET A 56 21.33 -1.90 3.60
N LYS A 57 20.84 -0.65 3.65
CA LYS A 57 20.95 0.25 4.79
C LYS A 57 19.59 0.85 5.10
N LEU A 58 19.16 0.75 6.35
CA LEU A 58 17.95 1.41 6.83
C LEU A 58 18.23 2.89 7.08
N VAL A 59 17.42 3.77 6.54
CA VAL A 59 17.51 5.22 6.74
C VAL A 59 16.15 5.75 7.15
N SER A 60 16.11 6.58 8.20
CA SER A 60 14.88 7.24 8.64
C SER A 60 14.93 8.71 8.23
N LEU A 61 13.92 9.16 7.52
CA LEU A 61 13.75 10.54 7.08
C LEU A 61 12.30 10.99 7.23
N ALA A 62 12.09 12.13 7.86
CA ALA A 62 10.77 12.75 8.04
C ALA A 62 9.71 11.82 8.69
N GLY A 63 10.13 10.97 9.66
CA GLY A 63 9.22 10.07 10.39
C GLY A 63 8.82 8.82 9.61
N THR A 64 9.52 8.50 8.52
CA THR A 64 9.34 7.26 7.76
C THR A 64 10.69 6.59 7.57
N SER A 65 10.77 5.28 7.85
CA SER A 65 11.95 4.47 7.59
C SER A 65 11.84 3.80 6.22
N PHE A 66 12.90 3.94 5.42
CA PHE A 66 13.02 3.29 4.14
C PHE A 66 14.40 2.65 3.96
N GLU A 67 14.44 1.68 3.09
CA GLU A 67 15.64 0.92 2.79
C GLU A 67 16.34 1.52 1.59
N LEU A 68 17.63 1.70 1.69
CA LEU A 68 18.51 2.03 0.57
C LEU A 68 19.33 0.79 0.24
N CYS A 69 19.28 0.37 -1.02
CA CYS A 69 20.01 -0.79 -1.50
C CYS A 69 20.99 -0.39 -2.59
N LEU A 70 22.25 -0.73 -2.42
CA LEU A 70 23.31 -0.51 -3.40
C LEU A 70 23.92 -1.84 -3.81
N ALA A 71 23.85 -2.15 -5.11
CA ALA A 71 24.51 -3.30 -5.71
C ALA A 71 25.95 -2.96 -6.14
N SER A 72 26.84 -3.93 -5.98
CA SER A 72 28.21 -3.84 -6.47
C SER A 72 28.29 -3.90 -8.00
N ALA A 73 29.40 -3.46 -8.56
CA ALA A 73 29.62 -3.56 -10.02
C ALA A 73 29.56 -5.00 -10.53
N ALA A 74 30.07 -5.96 -9.77
CA ALA A 74 30.03 -7.38 -10.11
C ALA A 74 28.60 -7.93 -10.13
N GLU A 75 27.77 -7.58 -9.12
CA GLU A 75 26.35 -7.96 -9.08
C GLU A 75 25.59 -7.33 -10.27
N MET A 76 25.85 -6.07 -10.59
CA MET A 76 25.24 -5.41 -11.74
C MET A 76 25.63 -6.02 -13.08
N GLN A 77 26.89 -6.44 -13.22
CA GLN A 77 27.37 -7.15 -14.42
C GLN A 77 26.73 -8.53 -14.55
N ALA A 78 26.64 -9.28 -13.44
CA ALA A 78 25.96 -10.58 -13.41
C ALA A 78 24.46 -10.44 -13.77
N LEU A 79 23.77 -9.43 -13.22
CA LEU A 79 22.39 -9.12 -13.58
C LEU A 79 22.25 -8.81 -15.06
N ALA A 80 23.12 -7.97 -15.61
CA ALA A 80 23.09 -7.61 -17.03
C ALA A 80 23.25 -8.83 -17.93
N ALA A 81 24.22 -9.72 -17.63
CA ALA A 81 24.42 -10.97 -18.36
C ALA A 81 23.20 -11.89 -18.27
N ARG A 82 22.61 -12.03 -17.07
CA ARG A 82 21.39 -12.82 -16.85
C ARG A 82 20.21 -12.30 -17.66
N LEU A 83 19.96 -10.99 -17.61
CA LEU A 83 18.85 -10.38 -18.36
C LEU A 83 19.08 -10.40 -19.87
N ALA A 84 20.33 -10.24 -20.35
CA ALA A 84 20.67 -10.39 -21.77
C ALA A 84 20.36 -11.80 -22.29
N ALA A 85 20.64 -12.83 -21.48
CA ALA A 85 20.30 -14.22 -21.81
C ALA A 85 18.80 -14.50 -21.75
N TRP A 86 18.10 -13.94 -20.74
CA TRP A 86 16.67 -14.16 -20.52
C TRP A 86 15.79 -13.32 -21.46
N LYS A 87 16.28 -12.19 -21.98
CA LYS A 87 15.63 -11.30 -22.94
C LYS A 87 14.26 -10.83 -22.47
N PRO A 88 14.18 -10.00 -21.39
CA PRO A 88 12.92 -9.46 -20.93
C PRO A 88 12.27 -8.55 -21.97
N ASP A 89 10.93 -8.62 -22.05
CA ASP A 89 10.12 -7.73 -22.88
C ASP A 89 9.97 -6.35 -22.21
N VAL A 90 9.82 -6.34 -20.87
CA VAL A 90 9.61 -5.13 -20.08
C VAL A 90 10.22 -5.26 -18.68
N ILE A 91 10.72 -4.14 -18.14
CA ILE A 91 11.18 -4.01 -16.76
C ILE A 91 10.25 -3.03 -16.05
N HIS A 92 9.61 -3.49 -14.96
CA HIS A 92 8.73 -2.70 -14.14
C HIS A 92 9.41 -2.32 -12.82
N TYR A 93 9.60 -1.04 -12.59
CA TYR A 93 10.23 -0.47 -11.40
C TYR A 93 9.17 -0.03 -10.40
N HIS A 94 9.24 -0.51 -9.16
CA HIS A 94 8.41 -0.01 -8.07
C HIS A 94 9.17 1.06 -7.28
N ALA A 95 8.51 2.20 -7.01
CA ALA A 95 9.12 3.36 -6.32
C ALA A 95 10.51 3.72 -6.87
N ILE A 96 10.62 3.94 -8.18
CA ILE A 96 11.89 4.16 -8.90
C ILE A 96 12.70 5.34 -8.36
N TRP A 97 12.11 6.28 -7.66
CA TRP A 97 12.82 7.39 -7.04
C TRP A 97 13.57 7.05 -5.74
N VAL A 98 13.36 5.85 -5.18
CA VAL A 98 14.25 5.33 -4.14
C VAL A 98 15.64 5.14 -4.75
N PRO A 99 16.67 5.86 -4.23
CA PRO A 99 17.98 5.88 -4.87
C PRO A 99 18.69 4.53 -4.83
N PHE A 100 19.70 4.40 -5.70
CA PHE A 100 20.61 3.27 -5.86
C PHE A 100 20.05 2.12 -6.68
N LEU A 101 19.63 0.98 -6.15
CA LEU A 101 19.38 -0.25 -6.93
C LEU A 101 18.44 -0.04 -8.12
N PRO A 102 17.23 0.55 -7.99
CA PRO A 102 16.37 0.78 -9.17
C PRO A 102 17.04 1.68 -10.23
N TRP A 103 17.81 2.68 -9.79
CA TRP A 103 18.53 3.58 -10.69
C TRP A 103 19.73 2.92 -11.38
N GLN A 104 20.47 2.06 -10.66
CA GLN A 104 21.56 1.29 -11.25
C GLN A 104 21.05 0.43 -12.39
N ILE A 105 19.92 -0.29 -12.17
CA ILE A 105 19.28 -1.13 -13.16
C ILE A 105 18.75 -0.28 -14.33
N PHE A 106 17.99 0.79 -14.03
CA PHE A 106 17.39 1.66 -15.05
C PHE A 106 18.42 2.31 -16.00
N ARG A 107 19.58 2.70 -15.45
CA ARG A 107 20.66 3.30 -16.26
C ARG A 107 21.37 2.31 -17.17
N GLN A 108 21.44 1.06 -16.78
CA GLN A 108 22.19 0.02 -17.48
C GLN A 108 21.36 -0.75 -18.51
N MET A 109 20.06 -0.92 -18.25
CA MET A 109 19.18 -1.71 -19.10
C MET A 109 18.58 -0.88 -20.24
N ARG A 110 18.46 -1.51 -21.42
CA ARG A 110 17.90 -0.93 -22.66
C ARG A 110 16.64 -1.68 -23.12
N THR A 111 15.81 -2.04 -22.15
CA THR A 111 14.53 -2.73 -22.33
C THR A 111 13.39 -1.75 -22.06
N ALA A 112 12.21 -2.00 -22.64
CA ALA A 112 11.02 -1.21 -22.33
C ALA A 112 10.83 -1.09 -20.83
N SER A 113 10.57 0.10 -20.34
CA SER A 113 10.58 0.46 -18.92
C SER A 113 9.26 1.04 -18.47
N VAL A 114 8.70 0.48 -17.40
CA VAL A 114 7.50 0.98 -16.71
C VAL A 114 7.85 1.29 -15.27
N ALA A 115 7.27 2.32 -14.68
CA ALA A 115 7.43 2.60 -13.26
C ALA A 115 6.08 2.84 -12.56
N THR A 116 5.91 2.26 -11.36
CA THR A 116 4.80 2.58 -10.46
C THR A 116 5.25 3.51 -9.34
N PHE A 117 4.51 4.60 -9.19
CA PHE A 117 4.71 5.65 -8.19
C PHE A 117 3.72 5.44 -7.03
N HIS A 118 4.28 5.15 -5.86
CA HIS A 118 3.52 4.80 -4.65
C HIS A 118 3.46 5.91 -3.61
N ASP A 119 4.36 6.88 -3.66
CA ASP A 119 4.62 7.76 -2.54
C ASP A 119 3.86 9.08 -2.62
N THR A 120 3.35 9.50 -1.47
CA THR A 120 2.71 10.80 -1.27
C THR A 120 3.51 11.59 -0.23
N PRO A 121 4.10 12.73 -0.61
CA PRO A 121 4.84 13.57 0.33
C PRO A 121 3.96 14.06 1.47
N PRO A 122 4.51 14.23 2.69
CA PRO A 122 3.75 14.76 3.82
C PRO A 122 3.32 16.22 3.58
N PRO A 123 2.30 16.72 4.29
CA PRO A 123 1.90 18.12 4.24
C PRO A 123 2.95 19.03 4.88
N GLY A 124 2.75 20.36 4.78
CA GLY A 124 3.58 21.38 5.42
C GLY A 124 4.89 21.67 4.68
N ARG A 125 5.80 22.44 5.34
CA ARG A 125 7.05 22.96 4.72
C ARG A 125 8.03 21.84 4.32
N LYS A 126 8.20 20.82 5.16
CA LYS A 126 9.05 19.65 4.84
C LYS A 126 8.51 18.90 3.62
N GLY A 127 7.20 18.72 3.55
CA GLY A 127 6.55 18.11 2.39
C GLY A 127 6.63 18.98 1.13
N ALA A 128 6.67 20.30 1.25
CA ALA A 128 6.86 21.19 0.10
C ALA A 128 8.20 20.95 -0.60
N TYR A 129 9.28 20.79 0.16
CA TYR A 129 10.59 20.43 -0.38
C TYR A 129 10.55 19.07 -1.11
N LEU A 130 9.97 18.05 -0.47
CA LEU A 130 9.83 16.73 -1.08
C LEU A 130 8.95 16.77 -2.34
N ARG A 131 7.85 17.55 -2.34
CA ARG A 131 7.01 17.74 -3.53
C ARG A 131 7.79 18.37 -4.68
N ALA A 132 8.61 19.38 -4.39
CA ALA A 132 9.47 19.99 -5.41
C ALA A 132 10.48 19.00 -5.97
N THR A 133 11.13 18.23 -5.10
CA THR A 133 12.07 17.15 -5.49
C THR A 133 11.37 16.12 -6.36
N PHE A 134 10.19 15.64 -5.96
CA PHE A 134 9.42 14.65 -6.74
C PHE A 134 9.01 15.18 -8.11
N LYS A 135 8.62 16.46 -8.20
CA LYS A 135 8.31 17.10 -9.49
C LYS A 135 9.52 17.15 -10.43
N VAL A 136 10.69 17.50 -9.90
CA VAL A 136 11.93 17.54 -10.71
C VAL A 136 12.35 16.12 -11.12
N MET A 137 12.38 15.19 -10.17
CA MET A 137 12.75 13.79 -10.47
C MET A 137 11.77 13.13 -11.44
N SER A 138 10.45 13.31 -11.24
CA SER A 138 9.44 12.74 -12.13
C SER A 138 9.53 13.34 -13.54
N TRP A 139 9.79 14.64 -13.69
CA TRP A 139 10.03 15.25 -15.00
C TRP A 139 11.18 14.60 -15.75
N PHE A 140 12.26 14.24 -15.04
CA PHE A 140 13.42 13.55 -15.61
C PHE A 140 13.12 12.10 -15.97
N LEU A 141 12.46 11.37 -15.05
CA LEU A 141 12.10 9.97 -15.20
C LEU A 141 11.07 9.75 -16.31
N LEU A 142 9.98 10.52 -16.30
CA LEU A 142 8.89 10.37 -17.26
C LEU A 142 9.28 10.68 -18.71
N ARG A 143 10.42 11.33 -18.93
CA ARG A 143 10.99 11.51 -20.29
C ARG A 143 11.75 10.31 -20.80
N ARG A 144 12.06 9.35 -19.93
CA ARG A 144 12.88 8.18 -20.26
C ARG A 144 12.15 6.86 -20.04
N LEU A 145 11.03 6.89 -19.34
CA LEU A 145 10.17 5.74 -19.14
C LEU A 145 9.24 5.57 -20.34
N ASP A 146 9.01 4.32 -20.75
CA ASP A 146 8.06 3.97 -21.81
C ASP A 146 6.62 3.86 -21.29
N GLY A 147 6.45 3.61 -19.97
CA GLY A 147 5.17 3.57 -19.28
C GLY A 147 5.28 4.07 -17.84
N ALA A 148 4.19 4.61 -17.29
CA ALA A 148 4.14 5.09 -15.91
C ALA A 148 2.76 4.86 -15.29
N ILE A 149 2.74 4.45 -14.02
CA ILE A 149 1.55 4.16 -13.23
C ILE A 149 1.62 4.97 -11.94
N ALA A 150 0.52 5.62 -11.56
CA ALA A 150 0.31 6.17 -10.23
C ALA A 150 -0.77 5.34 -9.52
N VAL A 151 -0.52 4.90 -8.28
CA VAL A 151 -1.45 4.01 -7.56
C VAL A 151 -2.78 4.68 -7.19
N SER A 152 -2.87 6.00 -7.31
CA SER A 152 -4.08 6.79 -7.13
C SER A 152 -3.86 8.21 -7.67
N PRO A 153 -4.89 9.08 -7.71
CA PRO A 153 -4.72 10.50 -8.00
C PRO A 153 -3.78 11.22 -7.03
N THR A 154 -3.61 10.71 -5.81
CA THR A 154 -2.78 11.34 -4.77
C THR A 154 -1.29 11.41 -5.15
N PRO A 155 -0.57 10.31 -5.45
CA PRO A 155 0.78 10.41 -5.98
C PRO A 155 0.83 11.07 -7.37
N LEU A 156 -0.18 10.87 -8.22
CA LEU A 156 -0.25 11.51 -9.55
C LEU A 156 -0.12 13.04 -9.46
N ALA A 157 -0.76 13.67 -8.48
CA ALA A 157 -0.70 15.12 -8.26
C ALA A 157 0.73 15.67 -8.01
N HIS A 158 1.66 14.81 -7.65
CA HIS A 158 3.06 15.14 -7.40
C HIS A 158 4.00 14.82 -8.57
N LEU A 159 3.47 14.24 -9.65
CA LEU A 159 4.20 13.95 -10.86
C LEU A 159 4.10 15.11 -11.85
N ARG A 160 5.18 15.37 -12.58
CA ARG A 160 5.23 16.41 -13.61
C ARG A 160 5.67 15.81 -14.95
N PRO A 161 4.75 15.32 -15.76
CA PRO A 161 5.10 14.91 -17.12
C PRO A 161 5.56 16.15 -17.91
N GLY A 162 6.71 16.04 -18.58
CA GLY A 162 7.17 17.03 -19.53
C GLY A 162 6.31 17.02 -20.81
N ARG A 163 6.50 18.00 -21.70
CA ARG A 163 5.75 18.11 -22.97
C ARG A 163 5.81 16.83 -23.81
N HIS A 164 6.93 16.13 -23.78
CA HIS A 164 7.20 14.88 -24.50
C HIS A 164 7.41 13.68 -23.56
N GLY A 165 7.04 13.81 -22.28
CA GLY A 165 7.19 12.74 -21.30
C GLY A 165 5.96 11.81 -21.27
N THR A 166 6.21 10.57 -20.86
CA THR A 166 5.17 9.57 -20.62
C THR A 166 4.15 10.09 -19.61
N ARG A 167 2.87 9.98 -19.94
CA ARG A 167 1.79 10.36 -19.04
C ARG A 167 1.42 9.18 -18.16
N PRO A 168 1.49 9.33 -16.81
CA PRO A 168 1.10 8.25 -15.92
C PRO A 168 -0.40 7.95 -16.03
N VAL A 169 -0.73 6.67 -16.00
CA VAL A 169 -2.11 6.19 -15.81
C VAL A 169 -2.36 5.92 -14.34
N VAL A 170 -3.59 6.08 -13.87
CA VAL A 170 -3.97 5.73 -12.50
C VAL A 170 -4.45 4.29 -12.48
N LEU A 171 -3.71 3.41 -11.79
CA LEU A 171 -4.11 2.04 -11.52
C LEU A 171 -3.93 1.75 -10.03
N PRO A 172 -4.96 1.26 -9.34
CA PRO A 172 -4.84 0.82 -7.95
C PRO A 172 -3.70 -0.16 -7.74
N PRO A 173 -3.10 -0.21 -6.53
CA PRO A 173 -2.06 -1.18 -6.26
C PRO A 173 -2.62 -2.59 -6.36
N ALA A 174 -1.95 -3.44 -7.12
CA ALA A 174 -2.28 -4.85 -7.25
C ALA A 174 -2.33 -5.51 -5.86
N THR A 175 -3.49 -5.97 -5.45
CA THR A 175 -3.70 -6.61 -4.15
C THR A 175 -4.52 -7.88 -4.38
N ASP A 176 -3.99 -9.01 -3.94
CA ASP A 176 -4.77 -10.25 -3.91
C ASP A 176 -5.72 -10.22 -2.70
N LEU A 177 -6.99 -10.09 -2.99
CA LEU A 177 -8.07 -10.03 -1.99
C LEU A 177 -8.79 -11.36 -1.81
N SER A 178 -8.37 -12.43 -2.47
CA SER A 178 -9.05 -13.72 -2.49
C SER A 178 -9.29 -14.30 -1.09
N GLU A 179 -8.27 -14.30 -0.22
CA GLU A 179 -8.39 -14.78 1.16
C GLU A 179 -9.36 -13.92 1.98
N PHE A 180 -9.38 -12.59 1.75
CA PHE A 180 -10.29 -11.68 2.44
C PHE A 180 -11.74 -11.89 1.98
N PHE A 181 -11.97 -12.08 0.68
CA PHE A 181 -13.30 -12.43 0.17
C PHE A 181 -13.80 -13.79 0.65
N ALA A 182 -12.89 -14.76 0.82
CA ALA A 182 -13.21 -16.08 1.35
C ALA A 182 -13.45 -16.10 2.86
N LEU A 183 -13.10 -15.00 3.57
CA LEU A 183 -13.18 -14.93 5.02
C LEU A 183 -14.64 -15.03 5.49
N LYS A 184 -14.89 -15.98 6.39
CA LYS A 184 -16.17 -16.11 7.10
C LYS A 184 -16.09 -15.28 8.38
N LYS A 185 -17.05 -14.40 8.59
CA LYS A 185 -17.15 -13.64 9.83
C LYS A 185 -17.42 -14.59 11.00
N ALA A 186 -16.73 -14.38 12.10
CA ALA A 186 -17.00 -15.09 13.34
C ALA A 186 -18.40 -14.71 13.87
N ALA A 187 -18.97 -15.59 14.70
CA ALA A 187 -20.21 -15.28 15.37
C ALA A 187 -20.09 -14.00 16.18
N VAL A 188 -21.12 -13.17 16.14
CA VAL A 188 -21.17 -11.92 16.88
C VAL A 188 -21.07 -12.24 18.38
N THR A 189 -20.01 -11.73 19.02
CA THR A 189 -19.85 -11.82 20.47
C THR A 189 -20.60 -10.67 21.14
N GLU A 190 -20.96 -10.82 22.42
CA GLU A 190 -21.58 -9.73 23.18
C GLU A 190 -20.69 -8.47 23.25
N GLN A 191 -19.37 -8.67 23.28
CA GLN A 191 -18.41 -7.58 23.23
C GLN A 191 -17.95 -7.37 21.79
N GLN A 192 -18.35 -6.24 21.21
CA GLN A 192 -17.94 -5.86 19.85
C GLN A 192 -16.47 -5.39 19.80
N THR A 193 -15.83 -5.60 18.65
CA THR A 193 -14.40 -5.31 18.49
C THR A 193 -14.16 -4.32 17.37
N VAL A 194 -13.34 -3.30 17.64
CA VAL A 194 -12.76 -2.41 16.62
C VAL A 194 -11.31 -2.79 16.41
N LEU A 195 -10.90 -3.01 15.16
CA LEU A 195 -9.57 -3.45 14.79
C LEU A 195 -8.81 -2.35 14.04
N PHE A 196 -7.62 -2.02 14.52
CA PHE A 196 -6.60 -1.31 13.75
C PHE A 196 -5.50 -2.29 13.35
N VAL A 197 -5.08 -2.26 12.08
CA VAL A 197 -3.91 -3.00 11.58
C VAL A 197 -2.98 -2.05 10.85
N GLY A 198 -1.71 -2.03 11.24
CA GLY A 198 -0.71 -1.22 10.55
C GLY A 198 0.52 -0.88 11.38
N ARG A 199 1.45 -0.15 10.76
CA ARG A 199 2.63 0.34 11.46
C ARG A 199 2.25 1.38 12.51
N LEU A 200 2.82 1.29 13.70
CA LEU A 200 2.56 2.22 14.79
C LEU A 200 3.43 3.48 14.66
N GLU A 201 3.13 4.26 13.61
CA GLU A 201 3.79 5.54 13.30
C GLU A 201 2.83 6.73 13.57
N PRO A 202 3.33 7.94 13.92
CA PRO A 202 2.49 9.11 14.20
C PRO A 202 1.52 9.43 13.06
N ARG A 203 1.98 9.34 11.81
CA ARG A 203 1.15 9.61 10.62
C ARG A 203 -0.05 8.66 10.49
N LYS A 204 0.02 7.47 11.10
CA LYS A 204 -1.08 6.49 11.11
C LYS A 204 -2.20 6.82 12.10
N GLY A 205 -2.06 7.92 12.87
CA GLY A 205 -3.09 8.42 13.75
C GLY A 205 -3.33 7.59 15.00
N ILE A 206 -2.30 6.87 15.48
CA ILE A 206 -2.40 6.01 16.67
C ILE A 206 -2.76 6.83 17.90
N GLN A 207 -2.20 8.04 18.06
CA GLN A 207 -2.54 8.93 19.17
C GLN A 207 -4.03 9.31 19.12
N VAL A 208 -4.54 9.66 17.94
CA VAL A 208 -5.96 10.01 17.72
C VAL A 208 -6.87 8.82 18.05
N LEU A 209 -6.46 7.61 17.65
CA LEU A 209 -7.22 6.39 17.94
C LEU A 209 -7.29 6.09 19.44
N VAL A 210 -6.14 6.17 20.13
CA VAL A 210 -6.07 5.96 21.60
C VAL A 210 -6.88 7.03 22.34
N GLU A 211 -6.80 8.29 21.91
CA GLU A 211 -7.61 9.39 22.47
C GLU A 211 -9.11 9.15 22.24
N ALA A 212 -9.52 8.80 21.03
CA ALA A 212 -10.91 8.46 20.71
C ALA A 212 -11.43 7.34 21.62
N TRP A 213 -10.61 6.32 21.85
CA TRP A 213 -10.97 5.21 22.71
C TRP A 213 -11.06 5.61 24.19
N ALA A 214 -10.17 6.47 24.66
CA ALA A 214 -10.22 7.03 26.02
C ALA A 214 -11.48 7.91 26.25
N LEU A 215 -11.96 8.62 25.21
CA LEU A 215 -13.22 9.39 25.30
C LEU A 215 -14.44 8.48 25.49
N ILE A 216 -14.46 7.31 24.84
CA ILE A 216 -15.55 6.31 25.01
C ILE A 216 -15.43 5.66 26.40
N ALA A 217 -14.25 5.13 26.73
CA ALA A 217 -14.02 4.42 28.00
C ALA A 217 -14.24 5.32 29.24
N GLY A 218 -13.94 6.62 29.14
CA GLY A 218 -14.15 7.61 30.17
C GLY A 218 -15.57 8.20 30.21
N GLY A 219 -16.52 7.73 29.39
CA GLY A 219 -17.91 8.20 29.36
C GLY A 219 -18.12 9.60 28.78
N ARG A 220 -17.07 10.24 28.22
CA ARG A 220 -17.19 11.55 27.53
C ARG A 220 -17.97 11.47 26.23
N ILE A 221 -17.87 10.33 25.55
CA ILE A 221 -18.74 9.92 24.46
C ILE A 221 -19.55 8.73 25.01
N PRO A 222 -20.82 8.93 25.37
CA PRO A 222 -21.60 7.89 26.05
C PRO A 222 -21.95 6.75 25.07
N LEU A 223 -22.01 5.55 25.63
CA LEU A 223 -22.54 4.39 24.91
C LEU A 223 -24.07 4.38 25.07
N PRO A 224 -24.84 4.08 24.03
CA PRO A 224 -26.27 3.86 24.11
C PRO A 224 -26.62 2.70 25.05
N ASP A 225 -27.82 2.73 25.61
CA ASP A 225 -28.33 1.65 26.47
C ASP A 225 -28.23 0.29 25.74
N GLY A 226 -27.73 -0.72 26.45
CA GLY A 226 -27.56 -2.07 25.96
C GLY A 226 -26.26 -2.33 25.14
N LEU A 227 -25.52 -1.29 24.78
CA LEU A 227 -24.20 -1.48 24.13
C LEU A 227 -23.12 -1.65 25.20
N LYS A 228 -22.55 -2.87 25.30
CA LYS A 228 -21.40 -3.13 26.18
C LYS A 228 -20.16 -2.38 25.70
N MET A 229 -19.25 -2.03 26.63
CA MET A 229 -17.97 -1.41 26.27
C MET A 229 -17.25 -2.26 25.21
N PRO A 230 -17.04 -1.73 24.00
CA PRO A 230 -16.36 -2.48 22.95
C PRO A 230 -14.85 -2.59 23.24
N ARG A 231 -14.18 -3.53 22.58
CA ARG A 231 -12.73 -3.70 22.65
C ARG A 231 -12.05 -3.09 21.44
N LEU A 232 -10.98 -2.32 21.67
CA LEU A 232 -10.06 -1.93 20.62
C LEU A 232 -8.89 -2.91 20.57
N ILE A 233 -8.64 -3.48 19.39
CA ILE A 233 -7.42 -4.24 19.11
C ILE A 233 -6.53 -3.40 18.21
N VAL A 234 -5.31 -3.11 18.68
CA VAL A 234 -4.28 -2.41 17.92
C VAL A 234 -3.24 -3.44 17.52
N ALA A 235 -3.25 -3.84 16.25
CA ALA A 235 -2.37 -4.86 15.69
C ALA A 235 -1.27 -4.23 14.84
N GLY A 236 -0.01 -4.37 15.28
CA GLY A 236 1.15 -3.82 14.59
C GLY A 236 2.31 -3.46 15.50
N SER A 237 3.41 -3.03 14.87
CA SER A 237 4.64 -2.59 15.52
C SER A 237 5.10 -1.24 14.99
N GLY A 238 5.89 -0.52 15.77
CA GLY A 238 6.47 0.77 15.39
C GLY A 238 6.86 1.61 16.60
N GLU A 239 7.29 2.84 16.36
CA GLU A 239 7.79 3.76 17.39
C GLU A 239 6.75 4.11 18.47
N LEU A 240 5.44 4.03 18.15
CA LEU A 240 4.35 4.27 19.10
C LEU A 240 3.87 2.99 19.82
N GLY A 241 4.60 1.87 19.73
CA GLY A 241 4.25 0.64 20.42
C GLY A 241 4.18 0.79 21.93
N ALA A 242 5.11 1.55 22.51
CA ALA A 242 5.11 1.84 23.95
C ALA A 242 3.88 2.65 24.39
N LEU A 243 3.42 3.61 23.59
CA LEU A 243 2.21 4.39 23.84
C LEU A 243 0.96 3.49 23.87
N VAL A 244 0.85 2.56 22.92
CA VAL A 244 -0.28 1.62 22.86
C VAL A 244 -0.25 0.66 24.04
N ALA A 245 0.92 0.11 24.38
CA ALA A 245 1.08 -0.78 25.54
C ALA A 245 0.74 -0.07 26.87
N ASP A 246 1.13 1.20 27.01
CA ASP A 246 0.79 2.01 28.17
C ASP A 246 -0.74 2.27 28.26
N ALA A 247 -1.36 2.62 27.15
CA ALA A 247 -2.81 2.81 27.09
C ALA A 247 -3.56 1.49 27.43
N ALA A 248 -3.08 0.35 26.96
CA ALA A 248 -3.66 -0.96 27.28
C ALA A 248 -3.57 -1.27 28.79
N ARG A 249 -2.42 -0.96 29.42
CA ARG A 249 -2.28 -1.14 30.88
C ARG A 249 -3.24 -0.23 31.68
N ARG A 250 -3.43 1.02 31.24
CA ARG A 250 -4.32 1.99 31.94
C ARG A 250 -5.79 1.69 31.76
N LEU A 251 -6.22 1.28 30.56
CA LEU A 251 -7.63 1.02 30.24
C LEU A 251 -8.06 -0.43 30.55
N GLY A 252 -7.12 -1.35 30.67
CA GLY A 252 -7.39 -2.78 30.80
C GLY A 252 -7.44 -3.51 29.46
N SER A 253 -7.02 -4.77 29.45
CA SER A 253 -6.94 -5.61 28.23
C SER A 253 -8.30 -5.89 27.59
N ASP A 254 -9.38 -5.82 28.37
CA ASP A 254 -10.76 -5.99 27.87
C ASP A 254 -11.24 -4.77 27.09
N VAL A 255 -10.62 -3.60 27.32
CA VAL A 255 -10.95 -2.34 26.65
C VAL A 255 -10.00 -2.03 25.51
N LEU A 256 -8.68 -2.23 25.69
CA LEU A 256 -7.67 -2.04 24.68
C LEU A 256 -6.63 -3.15 24.73
N GLN A 257 -6.44 -3.85 23.62
CA GLN A 257 -5.44 -4.90 23.47
C GLN A 257 -4.41 -4.52 22.40
N HIS A 258 -3.14 -4.69 22.72
CA HIS A 258 -2.03 -4.57 21.75
C HIS A 258 -1.59 -5.95 21.27
N VAL A 259 -1.57 -6.15 19.94
CA VAL A 259 -1.08 -7.36 19.26
C VAL A 259 0.12 -6.95 18.40
N PRO A 260 1.36 -7.10 18.90
CA PRO A 260 2.53 -6.69 18.13
C PRO A 260 2.78 -7.65 16.95
N ALA A 261 3.03 -7.07 15.76
CA ALA A 261 3.46 -7.76 14.54
C ALA A 261 2.66 -9.05 14.20
N PRO A 262 1.33 -8.95 13.96
CA PRO A 262 0.54 -10.11 13.59
C PRO A 262 1.05 -10.72 12.29
N ASP A 263 1.10 -12.05 12.22
CA ASP A 263 1.30 -12.75 10.97
C ASP A 263 0.03 -12.71 10.08
N ARG A 264 0.11 -13.26 8.88
CA ARG A 264 -1.02 -13.27 7.93
C ARG A 264 -2.24 -13.97 8.48
N ALA A 265 -2.05 -15.14 9.08
CA ALA A 265 -3.16 -15.95 9.63
C ALA A 265 -3.84 -15.20 10.80
N GLN A 266 -3.05 -14.60 11.67
CA GLN A 266 -3.54 -13.78 12.77
C GLN A 266 -4.27 -12.52 12.27
N HIS A 267 -3.77 -11.85 11.22
CA HIS A 267 -4.45 -10.72 10.60
C HIS A 267 -5.84 -11.12 10.06
N LEU A 268 -5.94 -12.21 9.32
CA LEU A 268 -7.21 -12.73 8.81
C LEU A 268 -8.18 -13.08 9.94
N ARG A 269 -7.69 -13.75 11.01
CA ARG A 269 -8.50 -14.07 12.18
C ARG A 269 -9.03 -12.81 12.85
N LEU A 270 -8.17 -11.81 13.10
CA LEU A 270 -8.58 -10.55 13.71
C LEU A 270 -9.64 -9.83 12.87
N LEU A 271 -9.52 -9.83 11.55
CA LEU A 271 -10.55 -9.28 10.65
C LEU A 271 -11.85 -10.09 10.70
N SER A 272 -11.79 -11.43 10.85
CA SER A 272 -12.99 -12.25 10.97
C SER A 272 -13.79 -11.92 12.23
N GLU A 273 -13.11 -11.61 13.32
CA GLU A 273 -13.67 -11.31 14.64
C GLU A 273 -14.09 -9.80 14.78
N ALA A 274 -13.55 -8.91 13.97
CA ALA A 274 -13.79 -7.49 14.08
C ALA A 274 -15.20 -7.09 13.64
N SER A 275 -15.89 -6.27 14.45
CA SER A 275 -17.15 -5.62 14.10
C SER A 275 -16.93 -4.41 13.19
N LEU A 276 -15.85 -3.68 13.41
CA LEU A 276 -15.41 -2.52 12.62
C LEU A 276 -13.88 -2.54 12.48
N ALA A 277 -13.38 -1.91 11.42
CA ALA A 277 -11.97 -1.57 11.28
C ALA A 277 -11.75 -0.05 11.44
N ALA A 278 -10.55 0.34 11.85
CA ALA A 278 -10.13 1.73 12.03
C ALA A 278 -8.92 2.05 11.17
N SER A 279 -8.97 3.11 10.39
CA SER A 279 -7.86 3.62 9.57
C SER A 279 -7.71 5.14 9.77
N PRO A 280 -7.24 5.60 10.94
CA PRO A 280 -7.24 7.02 11.31
C PRO A 280 -6.02 7.80 10.82
N SER A 281 -5.35 7.36 9.74
CA SER A 281 -4.12 7.99 9.23
C SER A 281 -4.32 9.47 8.94
N ILE A 282 -3.51 10.32 9.57
CA ILE A 282 -3.65 11.78 9.47
C ILE A 282 -3.19 12.27 8.09
N TYR A 283 -2.11 11.69 7.54
CA TYR A 283 -1.54 12.06 6.24
C TYR A 283 -0.68 10.93 5.64
N GLY A 284 -0.22 11.13 4.39
CA GLY A 284 0.78 10.25 3.76
C GLY A 284 0.23 8.91 3.26
N GLU A 285 -1.08 8.79 3.12
CA GLU A 285 -1.70 7.65 2.48
C GLU A 285 -1.84 7.90 0.98
N SER A 286 -1.30 6.99 0.21
CA SER A 286 -1.41 7.06 -1.26
C SER A 286 -2.63 6.33 -1.79
N PHE A 287 -3.09 5.27 -1.10
CA PHE A 287 -4.26 4.49 -1.48
C PHE A 287 -4.99 3.97 -0.24
N GLY A 288 -4.39 3.05 0.51
CA GLY A 288 -5.00 2.44 1.70
C GLY A 288 -5.37 0.96 1.48
N ILE A 289 -4.37 0.12 1.24
CA ILE A 289 -4.58 -1.33 1.04
C ILE A 289 -5.36 -1.94 2.22
N VAL A 290 -5.04 -1.55 3.45
CA VAL A 290 -5.74 -2.06 4.66
C VAL A 290 -7.23 -1.71 4.68
N VAL A 291 -7.63 -0.58 4.06
CA VAL A 291 -9.05 -0.21 3.90
C VAL A 291 -9.74 -1.19 2.97
N VAL A 292 -9.11 -1.49 1.83
CA VAL A 292 -9.65 -2.43 0.84
C VAL A 292 -9.71 -3.86 1.41
N GLU A 293 -8.69 -4.28 2.16
CA GLU A 293 -8.67 -5.58 2.86
C GLU A 293 -9.83 -5.71 3.86
N ALA A 294 -10.08 -4.67 4.66
CA ALA A 294 -11.21 -4.63 5.58
C ALA A 294 -12.55 -4.70 4.83
N LEU A 295 -12.73 -3.92 3.75
CA LEU A 295 -13.94 -3.97 2.93
C LEU A 295 -14.16 -5.36 2.32
N ALA A 296 -13.12 -5.96 1.73
CA ALA A 296 -13.17 -7.28 1.12
C ALA A 296 -13.55 -8.38 2.14
N SER A 297 -13.09 -8.25 3.37
CA SER A 297 -13.44 -9.17 4.48
C SER A 297 -14.88 -8.99 4.99
N GLY A 298 -15.61 -7.96 4.52
CA GLY A 298 -16.92 -7.60 5.03
C GLY A 298 -16.86 -6.92 6.41
N THR A 299 -15.74 -6.25 6.72
CA THR A 299 -15.59 -5.44 7.93
C THR A 299 -15.71 -3.97 7.56
N PRO A 300 -16.77 -3.25 7.95
CA PRO A 300 -16.89 -1.82 7.70
C PRO A 300 -15.72 -1.06 8.33
N VAL A 301 -15.14 -0.10 7.61
CA VAL A 301 -13.94 0.62 8.06
C VAL A 301 -14.22 2.11 8.24
N ILE A 302 -13.97 2.64 9.42
CA ILE A 302 -13.97 4.09 9.65
C ILE A 302 -12.56 4.60 9.38
N ALA A 303 -12.44 5.59 8.50
CA ALA A 303 -11.16 6.11 8.06
C ALA A 303 -11.10 7.64 8.14
N ALA A 304 -9.90 8.18 8.33
CA ALA A 304 -9.69 9.61 8.22
C ALA A 304 -9.83 10.08 6.75
N ALA A 305 -10.44 11.23 6.53
CA ALA A 305 -10.72 11.80 5.20
C ALA A 305 -9.44 12.34 4.51
N ASN A 306 -8.34 11.59 4.56
CA ASN A 306 -7.17 11.90 3.76
C ASN A 306 -7.37 11.52 2.29
N ALA A 307 -6.58 12.09 1.39
CA ALA A 307 -6.77 11.94 -0.05
C ALA A 307 -6.71 10.48 -0.54
N GLY A 308 -5.87 9.63 0.08
CA GLY A 308 -5.75 8.22 -0.30
C GLY A 308 -7.01 7.42 0.05
N TYR A 309 -7.50 7.56 1.27
CA TYR A 309 -8.70 6.83 1.72
C TYR A 309 -9.99 7.37 1.07
N ALA A 310 -10.08 8.69 0.85
CA ALA A 310 -11.21 9.30 0.16
C ALA A 310 -11.34 8.83 -1.31
N HIS A 311 -10.22 8.42 -1.91
CA HIS A 311 -10.24 7.81 -3.25
C HIS A 311 -10.81 6.38 -3.23
N VAL A 312 -10.57 5.63 -2.17
CA VAL A 312 -11.11 4.28 -1.99
C VAL A 312 -12.56 4.32 -1.52
N LEU A 313 -12.87 5.13 -0.50
CA LEU A 313 -14.19 5.23 0.12
C LEU A 313 -15.08 6.22 -0.63
N THR A 314 -15.53 5.84 -1.83
CA THR A 314 -16.44 6.63 -2.66
C THR A 314 -17.90 6.21 -2.46
N GLY A 315 -18.85 6.96 -3.02
CA GLY A 315 -20.27 6.66 -2.89
C GLY A 315 -20.70 6.58 -1.41
N ARG A 316 -21.30 5.47 -1.01
CA ARG A 316 -21.70 5.19 0.39
C ARG A 316 -20.50 5.15 1.37
N GLY A 317 -19.31 4.90 0.88
CA GLY A 317 -18.09 4.90 1.69
C GLY A 317 -17.73 6.27 2.26
N ARG A 318 -18.24 7.36 1.69
CA ARG A 318 -18.00 8.71 2.20
C ARG A 318 -18.52 8.92 3.63
N ASP A 319 -19.59 8.22 3.99
CA ASP A 319 -20.18 8.27 5.32
C ASP A 319 -19.27 7.63 6.41
N LEU A 320 -18.26 6.89 5.97
CA LEU A 320 -17.25 6.25 6.82
C LEU A 320 -16.02 7.13 7.07
N LEU A 321 -15.96 8.30 6.43
CA LEU A 321 -14.86 9.25 6.55
C LEU A 321 -15.09 10.22 7.69
N VAL A 322 -14.04 10.46 8.48
CA VAL A 322 -14.01 11.46 9.55
C VAL A 322 -12.84 12.41 9.34
N GLU A 323 -12.91 13.63 9.86
CA GLU A 323 -11.83 14.63 9.74
C GLU A 323 -10.53 14.07 10.34
N PRO A 324 -9.40 14.14 9.62
CA PRO A 324 -8.11 13.69 10.12
C PRO A 324 -7.71 14.42 11.41
N GLY A 325 -7.39 13.67 12.46
CA GLY A 325 -6.98 14.21 13.75
C GLY A 325 -8.14 14.51 14.73
N ASP A 326 -9.39 14.40 14.30
CA ASP A 326 -10.55 14.60 15.22
C ASP A 326 -10.89 13.29 15.95
N ALA A 327 -10.32 13.13 17.14
CA ALA A 327 -10.58 11.99 18.01
C ALA A 327 -12.05 11.89 18.47
N ALA A 328 -12.71 13.02 18.67
CA ALA A 328 -14.12 13.04 19.12
C ALA A 328 -15.08 12.62 17.99
N ALA A 329 -14.84 13.08 16.75
CA ALA A 329 -15.60 12.63 15.58
C ALA A 329 -15.39 11.14 15.33
N LEU A 330 -14.14 10.65 15.44
CA LEU A 330 -13.81 9.23 15.32
C LEU A 330 -14.55 8.39 16.38
N ALA A 331 -14.54 8.81 17.64
CA ALA A 331 -15.23 8.15 18.73
C ALA A 331 -16.75 8.10 18.51
N ARG A 332 -17.36 9.23 18.14
CA ARG A 332 -18.81 9.29 17.84
C ARG A 332 -19.18 8.34 16.69
N LYS A 333 -18.35 8.29 15.63
CA LYS A 333 -18.61 7.41 14.50
C LYS A 333 -18.46 5.92 14.88
N PHE A 334 -17.53 5.55 15.75
CA PHE A 334 -17.47 4.20 16.31
C PHE A 334 -18.75 3.85 17.05
N VAL A 335 -19.18 4.69 18.00
CA VAL A 335 -20.39 4.44 18.80
C VAL A 335 -21.62 4.35 17.90
N GLU A 336 -21.79 5.26 16.92
CA GLU A 336 -22.90 5.22 15.95
C GLU A 336 -22.99 3.87 15.24
N LEU A 337 -21.89 3.38 14.70
CA LEU A 337 -21.92 2.14 13.93
C LEU A 337 -21.97 0.90 14.82
N LEU A 338 -21.34 0.92 15.99
CA LEU A 338 -21.42 -0.20 16.94
C LEU A 338 -22.86 -0.36 17.50
N ALA A 339 -23.62 0.71 17.62
CA ALA A 339 -25.00 0.68 18.07
C ALA A 339 -26.00 0.10 17.05
N SER A 340 -25.65 -0.01 15.76
CA SER A 340 -26.56 -0.47 14.72
C SER A 340 -25.99 -1.64 13.92
N THR A 341 -26.46 -2.84 14.22
CA THR A 341 -26.11 -4.05 13.46
C THR A 341 -26.55 -3.94 12.00
N GLU A 342 -27.76 -3.43 11.74
CA GLU A 342 -28.29 -3.22 10.41
C GLU A 342 -27.38 -2.33 9.54
N LYS A 343 -26.94 -1.18 10.08
CA LYS A 343 -26.00 -0.30 9.37
C LYS A 343 -24.66 -1.01 9.05
N ARG A 344 -24.13 -1.78 10.02
CA ARG A 344 -22.87 -2.52 9.80
C ARG A 344 -23.02 -3.57 8.73
N GLU A 345 -24.11 -4.34 8.73
CA GLU A 345 -24.38 -5.38 7.72
C GLU A 345 -24.56 -4.78 6.33
N ALA A 346 -25.32 -3.68 6.21
CA ALA A 346 -25.48 -2.97 4.94
C ALA A 346 -24.14 -2.40 4.41
N LEU A 347 -23.29 -1.89 5.30
CA LEU A 347 -21.95 -1.40 4.94
C LEU A 347 -20.98 -2.54 4.62
N ALA A 348 -21.08 -3.68 5.31
CA ALA A 348 -20.29 -4.87 5.02
C ALA A 348 -20.61 -5.44 3.64
N GLN A 349 -21.88 -5.54 3.29
CA GLN A 349 -22.31 -5.99 1.96
C GLN A 349 -21.83 -5.04 0.87
N TRP A 350 -22.08 -3.73 1.04
CA TRP A 350 -21.59 -2.71 0.12
C TRP A 350 -20.06 -2.77 -0.02
N GLY A 351 -19.35 -2.89 1.10
CA GLY A 351 -17.88 -2.91 1.12
C GLY A 351 -17.30 -4.07 0.35
N ARG A 352 -17.84 -5.28 0.51
CA ARG A 352 -17.40 -6.46 -0.24
C ARG A 352 -17.61 -6.29 -1.74
N GLU A 353 -18.74 -5.76 -2.15
CA GLU A 353 -19.00 -5.50 -3.58
C GLU A 353 -18.06 -4.40 -4.12
N HIS A 354 -17.92 -3.31 -3.37
CA HIS A 354 -17.06 -2.19 -3.73
C HIS A 354 -15.58 -2.58 -3.84
N ALA A 355 -15.11 -3.50 -2.98
CA ALA A 355 -13.72 -3.94 -2.97
C ALA A 355 -13.32 -4.77 -4.22
N ARG A 356 -14.29 -5.37 -4.94
CA ARG A 356 -14.01 -6.23 -6.12
C ARG A 356 -13.22 -5.50 -7.21
N GLN A 357 -13.49 -4.21 -7.41
CA GLN A 357 -12.78 -3.41 -8.42
C GLN A 357 -11.28 -3.21 -8.10
N PHE A 358 -10.85 -3.46 -6.86
CA PHE A 358 -9.47 -3.31 -6.41
C PHE A 358 -8.72 -4.64 -6.33
N ASP A 359 -9.40 -5.75 -6.61
CA ASP A 359 -8.76 -7.06 -6.67
C ASP A 359 -7.84 -7.18 -7.87
N ILE A 360 -6.68 -7.82 -7.69
CA ILE A 360 -5.70 -7.97 -8.78
C ILE A 360 -6.29 -8.70 -9.99
N SER A 361 -7.22 -9.62 -9.80
CA SER A 361 -7.86 -10.34 -10.90
C SER A 361 -8.64 -9.40 -11.83
N ALA A 362 -9.23 -8.33 -11.29
CA ALA A 362 -9.90 -7.29 -12.06
C ALA A 362 -8.92 -6.33 -12.75
N LEU A 363 -7.78 -6.05 -12.12
CA LEU A 363 -6.82 -5.04 -12.58
C LEU A 363 -5.72 -5.57 -13.51
N ALA A 364 -5.47 -6.88 -13.53
CA ALA A 364 -4.32 -7.47 -14.23
C ALA A 364 -4.29 -7.15 -15.73
N ALA A 365 -5.44 -7.14 -16.41
CA ALA A 365 -5.52 -6.81 -17.84
C ALA A 365 -5.09 -5.37 -18.14
N GLU A 366 -5.33 -4.44 -17.20
CA GLU A 366 -4.89 -3.05 -17.33
C GLU A 366 -3.38 -2.92 -17.19
N PHE A 367 -2.75 -3.65 -16.24
CA PHE A 367 -1.29 -3.73 -16.14
C PHE A 367 -0.67 -4.31 -17.43
N GLU A 368 -1.23 -5.38 -17.98
CA GLU A 368 -0.78 -5.93 -19.27
C GLU A 368 -0.90 -4.92 -20.42
N THR A 369 -1.97 -4.13 -20.43
CA THR A 369 -2.17 -3.08 -21.44
C THR A 369 -1.09 -2.02 -21.36
N VAL A 370 -0.72 -1.59 -20.14
CA VAL A 370 0.41 -0.65 -19.94
C VAL A 370 1.71 -1.25 -20.41
N TYR A 371 1.98 -2.54 -20.14
CA TYR A 371 3.20 -3.20 -20.59
C TYR A 371 3.26 -3.29 -22.12
N ARG A 372 2.18 -3.72 -22.78
CA ARG A 372 2.12 -3.77 -24.25
C ARG A 372 2.34 -2.40 -24.90
N ALA A 373 1.73 -1.35 -24.33
CA ALA A 373 1.93 0.02 -24.80
C ALA A 373 3.38 0.49 -24.63
N ALA A 374 4.01 0.18 -23.49
CA ALA A 374 5.40 0.52 -23.22
C ALA A 374 6.36 -0.20 -24.20
N ILE A 375 6.16 -1.50 -24.45
CA ILE A 375 6.95 -2.28 -25.41
C ILE A 375 6.83 -1.68 -26.81
N ALA A 376 5.62 -1.35 -27.25
CA ALA A 376 5.39 -0.74 -28.57
C ALA A 376 6.02 0.65 -28.69
N SER A 377 5.96 1.48 -27.64
CA SER A 377 6.60 2.80 -27.57
C SER A 377 8.12 2.68 -27.70
N HIS A 378 8.71 1.77 -26.92
CA HIS A 378 10.15 1.50 -26.92
C HIS A 378 10.67 1.06 -28.29
N SER A 379 9.91 0.21 -28.99
CA SER A 379 10.26 -0.28 -30.34
C SER A 379 10.25 0.84 -31.38
N ARG A 380 9.25 1.75 -31.33
CA ARG A 380 9.18 2.93 -32.23
C ARG A 380 10.36 3.88 -32.01
N SER A 381 10.70 4.20 -30.76
CA SER A 381 11.83 5.08 -30.46
C SER A 381 13.17 4.53 -30.95
N LYS A 382 13.35 3.21 -30.95
CA LYS A 382 14.55 2.56 -31.51
C LYS A 382 14.61 2.65 -33.04
N SER A 383 13.48 2.48 -33.72
CA SER A 383 13.44 2.57 -35.20
C SER A 383 13.68 4.01 -35.68
N GLU A 384 13.12 5.02 -35.01
CA GLU A 384 13.33 6.42 -35.35
C GLU A 384 14.78 6.87 -35.09
N GLY A 385 15.40 6.42 -33.98
CA GLY A 385 16.81 6.70 -33.69
C GLY A 385 17.79 6.04 -34.64
N ALA A 386 17.46 4.88 -35.18
CA ALA A 386 18.29 4.21 -36.22
C ALA A 386 18.19 4.90 -37.61
N GLY A 387 17.02 5.46 -37.95
CA GLY A 387 16.80 6.17 -39.23
C GLY A 387 17.41 7.56 -39.29
N SER A 388 17.78 8.18 -38.14
CA SER A 388 18.40 9.50 -38.10
C SER A 388 19.95 9.48 -38.16
N GLN A 389 20.56 8.29 -38.23
CA GLN A 389 22.02 8.11 -38.32
C GLN A 389 22.48 7.72 -39.76
N LEU A 390 21.58 7.67 -40.74
CA LEU A 390 21.83 7.53 -42.15
C LEU A 390 21.66 8.88 -42.89
#